data_a834da69d2a36ab3ffdcf169a5c5581d
#
_entry.id   a834da69d2a36ab3ffdcf169a5c5581d
#
_cell.length_a   1.000
_cell.length_b   1.000
_cell.length_c   1.000
_cell.angle_alpha   90.00
_cell.angle_beta   90.00
_cell.angle_gamma   90.00
#
_symmetry.space_group_name_H-M   'P 1'
#
loop_
_entity.id
_entity.type
_entity.pdbx_description
1 polymer ?
#
loop_
_entity_poly.entity_id
_entity_poly.type
_entity_poly.pdbx_seq_one_letter_code
_entity_poly.pdbx_strand_id
1 'polypeptide(L)'
;MSRNPGSSLAGKAVLITGGARRLGRASALALARAGADVALTFLHSAREAERTVGDLRRLGVRALALPCDVTEEKSVRAAVRQTARELGGIDVLVNNAANYETVEFDKLTLRQWDAMFASNTRGPFLVAREALRSLRERQGKIINLGSLGGVRPWATHAHYCSSKAAVHMLTKVMAKALAPEIAVNCVAPGMIDLGEKAAAAFMKAMAKETPMRRNGTADDISAAILFFSTAPHFITGQILLVDGGLGL
;
A
#
# COMPACT_ATOMS: atom_id res chain seq x y z
N MET A 1 19.45 14.14 15.95
CA MET A 1 18.70 15.11 15.11
C MET A 1 17.34 15.29 15.73
N SER A 2 16.93 16.52 16.09
CA SER A 2 15.62 16.80 16.66
C SER A 2 14.53 16.61 15.59
N ARG A 3 13.40 15.97 15.97
CA ARG A 3 12.22 15.90 15.10
C ARG A 3 11.80 17.32 14.74
N ASN A 4 11.50 17.58 13.46
CA ASN A 4 10.94 18.84 13.04
C ASN A 4 9.45 18.89 13.48
N PRO A 5 9.07 19.67 14.50
CA PRO A 5 7.71 19.67 15.04
C PRO A 5 6.65 20.23 14.07
N GLY A 6 7.08 20.82 12.95
CA GLY A 6 6.19 21.29 11.87
C GLY A 6 5.89 20.24 10.80
N SER A 7 6.37 19.01 10.91
CA SER A 7 6.06 17.93 9.96
C SER A 7 4.62 17.43 10.11
N SER A 8 3.93 17.25 8.99
CA SER A 8 2.49 16.91 8.94
C SER A 8 2.11 15.59 9.61
N LEU A 9 3.07 14.67 9.79
CA LEU A 9 2.89 13.36 10.44
C LEU A 9 3.78 13.19 11.70
N ALA A 10 4.29 14.29 12.28
CA ALA A 10 5.09 14.21 13.50
C ALA A 10 4.32 13.51 14.63
N GLY A 11 4.93 12.49 15.25
CA GLY A 11 4.32 11.71 16.32
C GLY A 11 3.26 10.69 15.87
N LYS A 12 3.01 10.56 14.58
CA LYS A 12 2.12 9.54 14.00
C LYS A 12 2.86 8.23 13.73
N ALA A 13 2.19 7.12 13.98
CA ALA A 13 2.70 5.77 13.72
C ALA A 13 2.02 5.18 12.46
N VAL A 14 2.83 4.69 11.54
CA VAL A 14 2.38 4.11 10.27
C VAL A 14 2.77 2.63 10.20
N LEU A 15 1.83 1.78 9.81
CA LEU A 15 2.09 0.40 9.42
C LEU A 15 1.96 0.26 7.90
N ILE A 16 3.02 -0.24 7.23
CA ILE A 16 3.01 -0.49 5.78
C ILE A 16 3.24 -1.97 5.52
N THR A 17 2.29 -2.66 4.91
CA THR A 17 2.50 -4.04 4.49
C THR A 17 3.34 -4.11 3.20
N GLY A 18 4.32 -5.04 3.15
CA GLY A 18 5.22 -5.15 2.00
C GLY A 18 6.11 -3.92 1.78
N GLY A 19 6.55 -3.26 2.88
CA GLY A 19 7.28 -1.99 2.86
C GLY A 19 8.78 -2.09 2.54
N ALA A 20 9.31 -3.30 2.29
CA ALA A 20 10.76 -3.52 2.16
C ALA A 20 11.38 -2.96 0.88
N ARG A 21 10.64 -2.88 -0.22
CA ARG A 21 11.14 -2.50 -1.56
C ARG A 21 10.07 -1.84 -2.42
N ARG A 22 10.47 -1.36 -3.61
CA ARG A 22 9.57 -0.80 -4.64
C ARG A 22 8.64 0.29 -4.06
N LEU A 23 7.34 0.25 -4.37
CA LEU A 23 6.35 1.23 -3.92
C LEU A 23 6.26 1.31 -2.39
N GLY A 24 6.31 0.16 -1.70
CA GLY A 24 6.26 0.14 -0.24
C GLY A 24 7.41 0.88 0.41
N ARG A 25 8.65 0.70 -0.10
CA ARG A 25 9.82 1.45 0.37
C ARG A 25 9.70 2.95 0.09
N ALA A 26 9.31 3.34 -1.12
CA ALA A 26 9.13 4.75 -1.47
C ALA A 26 8.10 5.42 -0.56
N SER A 27 6.98 4.74 -0.32
CA SER A 27 5.93 5.21 0.59
C SER A 27 6.44 5.33 2.03
N ALA A 28 7.20 4.34 2.52
CA ALA A 28 7.80 4.38 3.85
C ALA A 28 8.70 5.60 4.02
N LEU A 29 9.58 5.87 3.03
CA LEU A 29 10.47 7.02 3.04
C LEU A 29 9.72 8.35 2.97
N ALA A 30 8.67 8.45 2.14
CA ALA A 30 7.87 9.67 2.02
C ALA A 30 7.15 10.00 3.34
N LEU A 31 6.54 9.00 3.98
CA LEU A 31 5.86 9.17 5.27
C LEU A 31 6.83 9.48 6.41
N ALA A 32 8.02 8.87 6.40
CA ALA A 32 9.08 9.20 7.37
C ALA A 32 9.64 10.61 7.20
N ARG A 33 9.83 11.10 5.97
CA ARG A 33 10.19 12.51 5.70
C ARG A 33 9.13 13.48 6.21
N ALA A 34 7.86 13.08 6.21
CA ALA A 34 6.76 13.81 6.82
C ALA A 34 6.69 13.66 8.36
N GLY A 35 7.65 12.97 8.98
CA GLY A 35 7.82 12.84 10.43
C GLY A 35 7.18 11.62 11.08
N ALA A 36 6.58 10.71 10.30
CA ALA A 36 5.95 9.50 10.85
C ALA A 36 6.99 8.47 11.34
N ASP A 37 6.70 7.81 12.46
CA ASP A 37 7.34 6.56 12.84
C ASP A 37 6.77 5.43 11.97
N VAL A 38 7.61 4.53 11.47
CA VAL A 38 7.19 3.55 10.45
C VAL A 38 7.52 2.12 10.87
N ALA A 39 6.49 1.27 10.95
CA ALA A 39 6.63 -0.18 10.90
C ALA A 39 6.38 -0.64 9.46
N LEU A 40 7.26 -1.43 8.92
CA LEU A 40 7.07 -2.08 7.63
C LEU A 40 7.07 -3.59 7.78
N THR A 41 6.27 -4.28 6.95
CA THR A 41 6.32 -5.75 6.94
C THR A 41 6.97 -6.27 5.67
N PHE A 42 7.45 -7.51 5.76
CA PHE A 42 8.03 -8.25 4.64
C PHE A 42 7.71 -9.75 4.78
N LEU A 43 7.70 -10.48 3.65
CA LEU A 43 7.58 -11.94 3.66
C LEU A 43 8.94 -12.59 3.42
N HIS A 44 9.62 -12.27 2.33
CA HIS A 44 10.90 -12.89 1.93
C HIS A 44 12.07 -11.90 1.85
N SER A 45 11.81 -10.58 1.87
CA SER A 45 12.80 -9.54 1.60
C SER A 45 13.43 -8.98 2.88
N ALA A 46 13.96 -9.85 3.76
CA ALA A 46 14.50 -9.44 5.07
C ALA A 46 15.66 -8.44 4.95
N ARG A 47 16.63 -8.69 4.04
CA ARG A 47 17.79 -7.80 3.83
C ARG A 47 17.38 -6.40 3.35
N GLU A 48 16.43 -6.34 2.42
CA GLU A 48 15.88 -5.07 1.91
C GLU A 48 15.07 -4.35 3.00
N ALA A 49 14.35 -5.09 3.83
CA ALA A 49 13.60 -4.53 4.94
C ALA A 49 14.54 -3.86 5.96
N GLU A 50 15.63 -4.53 6.36
CA GLU A 50 16.64 -3.96 7.25
C GLU A 50 17.33 -2.73 6.65
N ARG A 51 17.69 -2.75 5.36
CA ARG A 51 18.23 -1.57 4.67
C ARG A 51 17.23 -0.41 4.72
N THR A 52 15.97 -0.68 4.43
CA THR A 52 14.91 0.35 4.45
C THR A 52 14.74 0.91 5.85
N VAL A 53 14.73 0.08 6.90
CA VAL A 53 14.69 0.54 8.29
C VAL A 53 15.92 1.41 8.63
N GLY A 54 17.11 1.03 8.16
CA GLY A 54 18.31 1.84 8.32
C GLY A 54 18.17 3.24 7.68
N ASP A 55 17.58 3.30 6.48
CA ASP A 55 17.31 4.57 5.78
C ASP A 55 16.27 5.43 6.54
N LEU A 56 15.21 4.81 7.05
CA LEU A 56 14.18 5.48 7.85
C LEU A 56 14.77 6.07 9.15
N ARG A 57 15.57 5.29 9.87
CA ARG A 57 16.24 5.76 11.11
C ARG A 57 17.17 6.94 10.87
N ARG A 58 17.84 7.00 9.70
CA ARG A 58 18.66 8.17 9.30
C ARG A 58 17.83 9.44 9.09
N LEU A 59 16.52 9.33 8.84
CA LEU A 59 15.59 10.45 8.80
C LEU A 59 15.13 10.91 10.22
N GLY A 60 15.61 10.27 11.28
CA GLY A 60 15.32 10.65 12.68
C GLY A 60 14.02 10.11 13.24
N VAL A 61 13.37 9.14 12.56
CA VAL A 61 12.13 8.52 13.04
C VAL A 61 12.39 7.12 13.61
N ARG A 62 11.47 6.63 14.45
CA ARG A 62 11.48 5.22 14.85
C ARG A 62 11.06 4.36 13.67
N ALA A 63 11.78 3.24 13.48
CA ALA A 63 11.45 2.33 12.39
C ALA A 63 11.74 0.89 12.77
N LEU A 64 10.87 -0.03 12.34
CA LEU A 64 11.03 -1.47 12.54
C LEU A 64 10.57 -2.26 11.31
N ALA A 65 11.19 -3.41 11.10
CA ALA A 65 10.82 -4.39 10.08
C ALA A 65 10.27 -5.64 10.77
N LEU A 66 9.13 -6.12 10.30
CA LEU A 66 8.42 -7.26 10.88
C LEU A 66 8.14 -8.32 9.82
N PRO A 67 8.50 -9.60 10.06
CA PRO A 67 8.07 -10.66 9.17
C PRO A 67 6.54 -10.78 9.22
N CYS A 68 5.89 -10.85 8.06
CA CYS A 68 4.44 -11.00 7.98
C CYS A 68 4.01 -11.59 6.65
N ASP A 69 3.37 -12.74 6.71
CA ASP A 69 2.53 -13.24 5.65
C ASP A 69 1.11 -12.68 5.83
N VAL A 70 0.69 -11.82 4.91
CA VAL A 70 -0.63 -11.18 4.98
C VAL A 70 -1.79 -12.15 4.71
N THR A 71 -1.49 -13.36 4.21
CA THR A 71 -2.48 -14.42 3.98
C THR A 71 -2.77 -15.23 5.25
N GLU A 72 -1.92 -15.10 6.30
CA GLU A 72 -1.96 -15.88 7.53
C GLU A 72 -2.38 -15.03 8.72
N GLU A 73 -3.56 -15.30 9.29
CA GLU A 73 -4.14 -14.49 10.38
C GLU A 73 -3.23 -14.38 11.61
N LYS A 74 -2.55 -15.47 11.99
CA LYS A 74 -1.62 -15.46 13.14
C LYS A 74 -0.44 -14.54 12.88
N SER A 75 0.10 -14.55 11.66
CA SER A 75 1.22 -13.70 11.24
C SER A 75 0.83 -12.22 11.23
N VAL A 76 -0.35 -11.91 10.68
CA VAL A 76 -0.93 -10.55 10.67
C VAL A 76 -1.11 -10.04 12.09
N ARG A 77 -1.71 -10.84 12.97
CA ARG A 77 -1.94 -10.49 14.38
C ARG A 77 -0.65 -10.18 15.11
N ALA A 78 0.39 -10.98 14.92
CA ALA A 78 1.70 -10.77 15.53
C ALA A 78 2.31 -9.42 15.09
N ALA A 79 2.32 -9.15 13.77
CA ALA A 79 2.89 -7.93 13.21
C ALA A 79 2.13 -6.67 13.65
N VAL A 80 0.79 -6.69 13.63
CA VAL A 80 -0.04 -5.56 14.05
C VAL A 80 0.15 -5.26 15.54
N ARG A 81 0.10 -6.28 16.40
CA ARG A 81 0.30 -6.11 17.85
C ARG A 81 1.70 -5.61 18.17
N GLN A 82 2.72 -6.13 17.52
CA GLN A 82 4.09 -5.66 17.72
C GLN A 82 4.24 -4.21 17.27
N THR A 83 3.66 -3.82 16.11
CA THR A 83 3.65 -2.42 15.67
C THR A 83 3.02 -1.51 16.72
N ALA A 84 1.82 -1.85 17.19
CA ALA A 84 1.11 -1.05 18.19
C ALA A 84 1.89 -0.89 19.49
N ARG A 85 2.54 -1.98 19.96
CA ARG A 85 3.36 -1.96 21.17
C ARG A 85 4.61 -1.08 21.00
N GLU A 86 5.36 -1.25 19.92
CA GLU A 86 6.65 -0.58 19.72
C GLU A 86 6.50 0.89 19.34
N LEU A 87 5.46 1.24 18.58
CA LEU A 87 5.22 2.62 18.13
C LEU A 87 4.17 3.36 18.95
N GLY A 88 3.50 2.67 19.89
CA GLY A 88 2.48 3.27 20.75
C GLY A 88 1.10 3.40 20.08
N GLY A 89 0.85 2.66 19.01
CA GLY A 89 -0.40 2.66 18.28
C GLY A 89 -0.19 2.61 16.77
N ILE A 90 -1.29 2.72 16.00
CA ILE A 90 -1.29 2.81 14.53
C ILE A 90 -2.25 3.93 14.14
N ASP A 91 -1.71 5.03 13.62
CA ASP A 91 -2.49 6.16 13.10
C ASP A 91 -2.82 5.98 11.60
N VAL A 92 -1.93 5.34 10.84
CA VAL A 92 -2.12 5.10 9.42
C VAL A 92 -1.74 3.66 9.08
N LEU A 93 -2.64 2.97 8.39
CA LEU A 93 -2.38 1.67 7.78
C LEU A 93 -2.30 1.80 6.27
N VAL A 94 -1.19 1.35 5.67
CA VAL A 94 -1.01 1.26 4.22
C VAL A 94 -0.98 -0.22 3.82
N ASN A 95 -2.06 -0.71 3.22
CA ASN A 95 -2.15 -2.06 2.64
C ASN A 95 -1.51 -2.06 1.26
N ASN A 96 -0.20 -2.30 1.21
CA ASN A 96 0.59 -2.31 -0.02
C ASN A 96 1.02 -3.72 -0.46
N ALA A 97 1.14 -4.68 0.45
CA ALA A 97 1.52 -6.06 0.10
C ALA A 97 0.53 -6.66 -0.93
N ALA A 98 1.06 -7.14 -2.03
CA ALA A 98 0.28 -7.72 -3.11
C ALA A 98 1.12 -8.65 -3.98
N ASN A 99 0.45 -9.61 -4.61
CA ASN A 99 0.99 -10.42 -5.69
C ASN A 99 0.56 -9.85 -7.06
N TYR A 100 1.41 -10.07 -8.06
CA TYR A 100 1.16 -9.73 -9.45
C TYR A 100 1.69 -10.86 -10.32
N GLU A 101 0.88 -11.36 -11.22
CA GLU A 101 1.23 -12.43 -12.15
C GLU A 101 0.50 -12.24 -13.48
N THR A 102 1.18 -12.56 -14.57
CA THR A 102 0.60 -12.56 -15.92
C THR A 102 0.33 -13.99 -16.34
N VAL A 103 -0.94 -14.35 -16.59
CA VAL A 103 -1.36 -15.69 -17.02
C VAL A 103 -2.49 -15.56 -18.03
N GLU A 104 -2.42 -16.31 -19.13
CA GLU A 104 -3.52 -16.41 -20.09
C GLU A 104 -4.76 -17.05 -19.44
N PHE A 105 -5.95 -16.60 -19.84
CA PHE A 105 -7.18 -16.97 -19.15
C PHE A 105 -7.44 -18.47 -19.10
N ASP A 106 -7.18 -19.18 -20.19
CA ASP A 106 -7.35 -20.64 -20.32
C ASP A 106 -6.27 -21.47 -19.61
N LYS A 107 -5.15 -20.83 -19.22
CA LYS A 107 -4.05 -21.46 -18.47
C LYS A 107 -4.08 -21.14 -16.98
N LEU A 108 -4.99 -20.26 -16.55
CA LEU A 108 -5.10 -19.84 -15.17
C LEU A 108 -5.66 -20.96 -14.28
N THR A 109 -4.87 -21.40 -13.31
CA THR A 109 -5.27 -22.43 -12.36
C THR A 109 -6.02 -21.86 -11.17
N LEU A 110 -6.88 -22.68 -10.53
CA LEU A 110 -7.56 -22.29 -9.27
C LEU A 110 -6.57 -21.92 -8.18
N ARG A 111 -5.43 -22.63 -8.07
CA ARG A 111 -4.38 -22.31 -7.09
C ARG A 111 -3.83 -20.89 -7.28
N GLN A 112 -3.58 -20.45 -8.50
CA GLN A 112 -3.11 -19.08 -8.80
C GLN A 112 -4.19 -18.06 -8.51
N TRP A 113 -5.44 -18.36 -8.88
CA TRP A 113 -6.60 -17.53 -8.55
C TRP A 113 -6.73 -17.31 -7.04
N ASP A 114 -6.76 -18.40 -6.27
CA ASP A 114 -6.93 -18.35 -4.82
C ASP A 114 -5.76 -17.63 -4.13
N ALA A 115 -4.52 -17.88 -4.56
CA ALA A 115 -3.34 -17.20 -4.03
C ALA A 115 -3.38 -15.68 -4.29
N MET A 116 -3.85 -15.26 -5.46
CA MET A 116 -4.01 -13.85 -5.81
C MET A 116 -5.03 -13.17 -4.89
N PHE A 117 -6.20 -13.77 -4.69
CA PHE A 117 -7.23 -13.24 -3.79
C PHE A 117 -6.83 -13.30 -2.32
N ALA A 118 -6.14 -14.36 -1.91
CA ALA A 118 -5.61 -14.47 -0.55
C ALA A 118 -4.68 -13.30 -0.21
N SER A 119 -3.75 -12.98 -1.11
CA SER A 119 -2.80 -11.88 -0.92
C SER A 119 -3.46 -10.51 -1.11
N ASN A 120 -4.12 -10.29 -2.26
CA ASN A 120 -4.51 -8.95 -2.69
C ASN A 120 -5.81 -8.44 -2.06
N THR A 121 -6.72 -9.33 -1.67
CA THR A 121 -8.05 -8.96 -1.15
C THR A 121 -8.22 -9.36 0.30
N ARG A 122 -8.03 -10.67 0.63
CA ARG A 122 -8.15 -11.15 2.00
C ARG A 122 -7.08 -10.55 2.92
N GLY A 123 -5.84 -10.41 2.44
CA GLY A 123 -4.74 -9.80 3.21
C GLY A 123 -5.08 -8.40 3.73
N PRO A 124 -5.43 -7.43 2.89
CA PRO A 124 -5.88 -6.10 3.33
C PRO A 124 -7.04 -6.14 4.33
N PHE A 125 -8.01 -7.04 4.16
CA PHE A 125 -9.09 -7.24 5.12
C PHE A 125 -8.57 -7.72 6.48
N LEU A 126 -7.70 -8.74 6.51
CA LEU A 126 -7.14 -9.28 7.75
C LEU A 126 -6.33 -8.22 8.52
N VAL A 127 -5.46 -7.50 7.82
CA VAL A 127 -4.62 -6.46 8.44
C VAL A 127 -5.47 -5.31 8.96
N ALA A 128 -6.43 -4.83 8.17
CA ALA A 128 -7.36 -3.79 8.61
C ALA A 128 -8.13 -4.23 9.85
N ARG A 129 -8.73 -5.43 9.83
CA ARG A 129 -9.52 -5.98 10.94
C ARG A 129 -8.72 -6.06 12.24
N GLU A 130 -7.49 -6.54 12.17
CA GLU A 130 -6.63 -6.65 13.37
C GLU A 130 -6.19 -5.27 13.89
N ALA A 131 -6.01 -4.28 13.01
CA ALA A 131 -5.62 -2.92 13.37
C ALA A 131 -6.78 -2.03 13.87
N LEU A 132 -8.05 -2.46 13.76
CA LEU A 132 -9.23 -1.63 14.04
C LEU A 132 -9.20 -0.95 15.41
N ARG A 133 -8.82 -1.69 16.46
CA ARG A 133 -8.78 -1.13 17.81
C ARG A 133 -7.87 0.10 17.86
N SER A 134 -6.64 -0.05 17.40
CA SER A 134 -5.67 1.05 17.40
C SER A 134 -6.09 2.21 16.50
N LEU A 135 -6.60 1.90 15.30
CA LEU A 135 -7.08 2.91 14.36
C LEU A 135 -8.26 3.72 14.92
N ARG A 136 -9.21 3.08 15.62
CA ARG A 136 -10.33 3.78 16.28
C ARG A 136 -9.84 4.70 17.39
N GLU A 137 -8.99 4.20 18.30
CA GLU A 137 -8.41 4.98 19.39
C GLU A 137 -7.64 6.21 18.90
N ARG A 138 -7.09 6.15 17.68
CA ARG A 138 -6.26 7.20 17.05
C ARG A 138 -7.01 8.06 16.03
N GLN A 139 -8.29 7.78 15.78
CA GLN A 139 -9.02 8.36 14.63
C GLN A 139 -8.18 8.23 13.36
N GLY A 140 -7.82 7.00 13.06
CA GLY A 140 -6.79 6.67 12.08
C GLY A 140 -7.29 6.66 10.63
N LYS A 141 -6.39 6.25 9.74
CA LYS A 141 -6.65 6.16 8.30
C LYS A 141 -6.18 4.84 7.73
N ILE A 142 -6.91 4.33 6.75
CA ILE A 142 -6.51 3.17 5.95
C ILE A 142 -6.35 3.60 4.50
N ILE A 143 -5.19 3.29 3.91
CA ILE A 143 -4.91 3.49 2.49
C ILE A 143 -4.64 2.14 1.85
N ASN A 144 -5.53 1.71 0.96
CA ASN A 144 -5.35 0.49 0.20
C ASN A 144 -4.64 0.76 -1.13
N LEU A 145 -3.71 -0.11 -1.53
CA LEU A 145 -3.15 -0.08 -2.87
C LEU A 145 -4.02 -0.90 -3.82
N GLY A 146 -4.82 -0.18 -4.60
CA GLY A 146 -5.57 -0.72 -5.73
C GLY A 146 -4.70 -0.93 -6.97
N SER A 147 -5.27 -0.70 -8.13
CA SER A 147 -4.60 -0.68 -9.44
C SER A 147 -5.56 -0.11 -10.47
N LEU A 148 -5.02 0.48 -11.56
CA LEU A 148 -5.79 0.76 -12.77
C LEU A 148 -6.49 -0.52 -13.28
N GLY A 149 -5.85 -1.70 -13.10
CA GLY A 149 -6.45 -3.00 -13.42
C GLY A 149 -7.75 -3.33 -12.66
N GLY A 150 -8.06 -2.60 -11.58
CA GLY A 150 -9.35 -2.73 -10.89
C GLY A 150 -10.52 -2.02 -11.58
N VAL A 151 -10.25 -1.20 -12.60
CA VAL A 151 -11.27 -0.48 -13.42
C VAL A 151 -11.08 -0.69 -14.91
N ARG A 152 -9.88 -0.95 -15.40
CA ARG A 152 -9.54 -1.23 -16.78
C ARG A 152 -9.05 -2.69 -16.92
N PRO A 153 -9.72 -3.53 -17.72
CA PRO A 153 -9.36 -4.95 -17.84
C PRO A 153 -8.09 -5.14 -18.68
N TRP A 154 -7.30 -6.17 -18.32
CA TRP A 154 -6.19 -6.69 -19.12
C TRP A 154 -6.39 -8.19 -19.34
N ALA A 155 -6.34 -8.62 -20.59
CA ALA A 155 -6.71 -9.98 -21.00
C ALA A 155 -5.95 -11.09 -20.28
N THR A 156 -4.68 -10.86 -19.95
CA THR A 156 -3.78 -11.82 -19.29
C THR A 156 -3.71 -11.68 -17.76
N HIS A 157 -4.64 -10.94 -17.17
CA HIS A 157 -4.59 -10.60 -15.74
C HIS A 157 -5.95 -10.82 -15.04
N ALA A 158 -6.70 -11.85 -15.44
CA ALA A 158 -8.06 -12.06 -14.93
C ALA A 158 -8.13 -12.08 -13.39
N HIS A 159 -7.30 -12.88 -12.73
CA HIS A 159 -7.24 -12.98 -11.26
C HIS A 159 -6.74 -11.68 -10.61
N TYR A 160 -5.72 -11.02 -11.18
CA TYR A 160 -5.18 -9.78 -10.66
C TYR A 160 -6.20 -8.63 -10.76
N CYS A 161 -6.75 -8.39 -11.94
CA CYS A 161 -7.74 -7.33 -12.16
C CYS A 161 -8.97 -7.53 -11.28
N SER A 162 -9.51 -8.76 -11.19
CA SER A 162 -10.63 -9.08 -10.31
C SER A 162 -10.29 -8.85 -8.84
N SER A 163 -9.09 -9.23 -8.38
CA SER A 163 -8.66 -9.00 -7.01
C SER A 163 -8.54 -7.50 -6.68
N LYS A 164 -8.08 -6.68 -7.64
CA LYS A 164 -7.95 -5.22 -7.45
C LYS A 164 -9.30 -4.51 -7.52
N ALA A 165 -10.23 -4.97 -8.37
CA ALA A 165 -11.62 -4.50 -8.34
C ALA A 165 -12.28 -4.81 -6.98
N ALA A 166 -12.02 -5.99 -6.41
CA ALA A 166 -12.48 -6.34 -5.06
C ALA A 166 -11.88 -5.41 -3.99
N VAL A 167 -10.60 -5.01 -4.08
CA VAL A 167 -9.99 -4.03 -3.16
C VAL A 167 -10.67 -2.66 -3.28
N HIS A 168 -11.02 -2.22 -4.49
CA HIS A 168 -11.75 -0.96 -4.69
C HIS A 168 -13.10 -1.00 -3.98
N MET A 169 -13.86 -2.08 -4.14
CA MET A 169 -15.14 -2.23 -3.44
C MET A 169 -14.95 -2.39 -1.92
N LEU A 170 -13.97 -3.18 -1.47
CA LEU A 170 -13.64 -3.33 -0.05
C LEU A 170 -13.31 -1.98 0.60
N THR A 171 -12.60 -1.09 -0.11
CA THR A 171 -12.31 0.27 0.34
C THR A 171 -13.60 1.05 0.63
N LYS A 172 -14.55 1.02 -0.29
CA LYS A 172 -15.85 1.71 -0.15
C LYS A 172 -16.68 1.13 1.01
N VAL A 173 -16.70 -0.20 1.13
CA VAL A 173 -17.40 -0.89 2.23
C VAL A 173 -16.77 -0.52 3.58
N MET A 174 -15.45 -0.59 3.71
CA MET A 174 -14.76 -0.21 4.93
C MET A 174 -14.97 1.28 5.27
N ALA A 175 -14.92 2.18 4.29
CA ALA A 175 -15.18 3.60 4.49
C ALA A 175 -16.57 3.84 5.10
N LYS A 176 -17.58 3.12 4.62
CA LYS A 176 -18.96 3.22 5.13
C LYS A 176 -19.12 2.58 6.51
N ALA A 177 -18.47 1.44 6.74
CA ALA A 177 -18.63 0.66 7.96
C ALA A 177 -17.79 1.19 9.14
N LEU A 178 -16.71 1.92 8.87
CA LEU A 178 -15.75 2.36 9.89
C LEU A 178 -15.81 3.87 10.16
N ALA A 179 -16.66 4.60 9.47
CA ALA A 179 -16.95 5.99 9.77
C ALA A 179 -17.77 6.08 11.08
N PRO A 180 -17.63 7.18 11.85
CA PRO A 180 -16.79 8.36 11.55
C PRO A 180 -15.33 8.22 12.01
N GLU A 181 -14.95 7.16 12.72
CA GLU A 181 -13.67 7.07 13.43
C GLU A 181 -12.47 6.85 12.48
N ILE A 182 -12.69 6.15 11.36
CA ILE A 182 -11.60 5.78 10.44
C ILE A 182 -11.96 6.20 9.01
N ALA A 183 -11.09 7.02 8.39
CA ALA A 183 -11.19 7.31 6.97
C ALA A 183 -10.47 6.22 6.16
N VAL A 184 -11.11 5.72 5.10
CA VAL A 184 -10.56 4.65 4.26
C VAL A 184 -10.58 5.06 2.79
N ASN A 185 -9.39 5.08 2.15
CA ASN A 185 -9.24 5.47 0.76
C ASN A 185 -8.33 4.49 0.01
N CYS A 186 -8.28 4.59 -1.29
CA CYS A 186 -7.49 3.76 -2.17
C CYS A 186 -6.65 4.61 -3.13
N VAL A 187 -5.37 4.29 -3.27
CA VAL A 187 -4.51 4.76 -4.35
C VAL A 187 -4.43 3.63 -5.38
N ALA A 188 -4.77 3.91 -6.62
CA ALA A 188 -4.80 2.94 -7.71
C ALA A 188 -3.77 3.31 -8.79
N PRO A 189 -2.54 2.74 -8.74
CA PRO A 189 -1.49 3.01 -9.70
C PRO A 189 -1.85 2.55 -11.13
N GLY A 190 -1.43 3.34 -12.12
CA GLY A 190 -1.34 2.91 -13.51
C GLY A 190 -0.03 2.17 -13.81
N MET A 191 0.58 2.47 -14.96
CA MET A 191 1.91 1.96 -15.33
C MET A 191 3.00 2.71 -14.56
N ILE A 192 3.69 2.00 -13.68
CA ILE A 192 4.76 2.55 -12.85
C ILE A 192 6.10 1.93 -13.25
N ASP A 193 7.03 2.77 -13.66
CA ASP A 193 8.40 2.35 -13.97
C ASP A 193 9.20 2.20 -12.67
N LEU A 194 9.60 0.97 -12.39
CA LEU A 194 10.44 0.60 -11.23
C LEU A 194 11.88 0.33 -11.61
N GLY A 195 12.29 0.67 -12.87
CA GLY A 195 13.64 0.51 -13.36
C GLY A 195 14.02 -0.93 -13.71
N GLU A 196 13.07 -1.81 -13.97
CA GLU A 196 13.33 -3.22 -14.32
C GLU A 196 13.72 -3.32 -15.78
N LYS A 197 14.99 -3.71 -16.05
CA LYS A 197 15.55 -3.81 -17.42
C LYS A 197 14.73 -4.71 -18.34
N ALA A 198 14.21 -5.81 -17.84
CA ALA A 198 13.39 -6.75 -18.61
C ALA A 198 12.07 -6.13 -19.11
N ALA A 199 11.54 -5.13 -18.42
CA ALA A 199 10.31 -4.46 -18.77
C ALA A 199 10.51 -3.17 -19.61
N ALA A 200 11.76 -2.76 -19.88
CA ALA A 200 12.07 -1.45 -20.46
C ALA A 200 11.36 -1.16 -21.80
N ALA A 201 11.32 -2.14 -22.71
CA ALA A 201 10.65 -1.99 -24.00
C ALA A 201 9.13 -1.81 -23.84
N PHE A 202 8.50 -2.60 -22.98
CA PHE A 202 7.09 -2.50 -22.64
C PHE A 202 6.79 -1.14 -21.97
N MET A 203 7.58 -0.72 -20.99
CA MET A 203 7.42 0.58 -20.33
C MET A 203 7.54 1.75 -21.32
N LYS A 204 8.46 1.66 -22.28
CA LYS A 204 8.59 2.69 -23.34
C LYS A 204 7.34 2.77 -24.23
N ALA A 205 6.70 1.63 -24.54
CA ALA A 205 5.45 1.60 -25.28
C ALA A 205 4.31 2.22 -24.45
N MET A 206 4.17 1.82 -23.19
CA MET A 206 3.13 2.35 -22.29
C MET A 206 3.25 3.86 -22.05
N ALA A 207 4.47 4.39 -21.98
CA ALA A 207 4.71 5.83 -21.86
C ALA A 207 4.15 6.62 -23.08
N LYS A 208 4.13 6.03 -24.29
CA LYS A 208 3.54 6.66 -25.48
C LYS A 208 2.02 6.64 -25.45
N GLU A 209 1.42 5.60 -24.89
CA GLU A 209 -0.03 5.46 -24.74
C GLU A 209 -0.57 6.35 -23.61
N THR A 210 0.23 6.58 -22.57
CA THR A 210 -0.17 7.42 -21.43
C THR A 210 -0.31 8.88 -21.89
N PRO A 211 -1.43 9.56 -21.64
CA PRO A 211 -1.62 10.97 -22.02
C PRO A 211 -0.53 11.90 -21.49
N MET A 212 -0.04 11.68 -20.27
CA MET A 212 1.08 12.44 -19.69
C MET A 212 2.45 12.11 -20.31
N ARG A 213 2.51 11.25 -21.38
CA ARG A 213 3.72 10.90 -22.15
C ARG A 213 4.87 10.34 -21.33
N ARG A 214 4.59 9.81 -20.15
CA ARG A 214 5.52 9.09 -19.30
C ARG A 214 4.80 8.01 -18.48
N ASN A 215 5.54 7.04 -18.00
CA ASN A 215 5.06 6.19 -16.93
C ASN A 215 5.11 6.95 -15.58
N GLY A 216 4.32 6.51 -14.63
CA GLY A 216 4.44 6.96 -13.25
C GLY A 216 5.72 6.45 -12.60
N THR A 217 6.10 7.06 -11.50
CA THR A 217 7.22 6.69 -10.65
C THR A 217 6.73 6.23 -9.27
N ALA A 218 7.61 5.65 -8.49
CA ALA A 218 7.28 5.33 -7.09
C ALA A 218 6.96 6.60 -6.27
N ASP A 219 7.54 7.75 -6.64
CA ASP A 219 7.28 9.03 -5.98
C ASP A 219 5.89 9.58 -6.31
N ASP A 220 5.37 9.40 -7.54
CA ASP A 220 3.99 9.76 -7.87
C ASP A 220 2.99 9.02 -6.97
N ILE A 221 3.24 7.73 -6.71
CA ILE A 221 2.37 6.92 -5.84
C ILE A 221 2.53 7.29 -4.37
N SER A 222 3.77 7.49 -3.91
CA SER A 222 4.00 7.84 -2.50
C SER A 222 3.46 9.24 -2.16
N ALA A 223 3.42 10.16 -3.11
CA ALA A 223 2.78 11.46 -2.94
C ALA A 223 1.26 11.32 -2.73
N ALA A 224 0.59 10.45 -3.48
CA ALA A 224 -0.84 10.17 -3.30
C ALA A 224 -1.13 9.48 -1.96
N ILE A 225 -0.26 8.56 -1.52
CA ILE A 225 -0.37 7.93 -0.19
C ILE A 225 -0.18 8.97 0.91
N LEU A 226 0.82 9.86 0.80
CA LEU A 226 1.05 10.94 1.74
C LEU A 226 -0.17 11.89 1.78
N PHE A 227 -0.73 12.25 0.62
CA PHE A 227 -1.96 13.05 0.56
C PHE A 227 -3.08 12.43 1.41
N PHE A 228 -3.45 11.17 1.18
CA PHE A 228 -4.49 10.52 1.98
C PHE A 228 -4.10 10.35 3.46
N SER A 229 -2.82 10.20 3.77
CA SER A 229 -2.34 10.11 5.16
C SER A 229 -2.56 11.41 5.93
N THR A 230 -2.54 12.56 5.25
CA THR A 230 -2.66 13.91 5.85
C THR A 230 -4.01 14.59 5.59
N ALA A 231 -4.78 14.10 4.60
CA ALA A 231 -6.07 14.66 4.18
C ALA A 231 -7.09 14.75 5.33
N PRO A 232 -8.08 15.65 5.28
CA PRO A 232 -9.18 15.66 6.22
C PRO A 232 -9.95 14.34 6.25
N HIS A 233 -10.48 13.95 7.41
CA HIS A 233 -11.27 12.72 7.59
C HIS A 233 -12.55 12.69 6.73
N PHE A 234 -13.02 13.85 6.30
CA PHE A 234 -14.20 13.94 5.42
C PHE A 234 -13.95 13.36 4.02
N ILE A 235 -12.67 13.13 3.65
CA ILE A 235 -12.27 12.41 2.43
C ILE A 235 -12.18 10.92 2.77
N THR A 236 -13.23 10.17 2.48
CA THR A 236 -13.31 8.73 2.69
C THR A 236 -14.02 8.03 1.53
N GLY A 237 -13.75 6.75 1.29
CA GLY A 237 -14.33 5.94 0.22
C GLY A 237 -13.81 6.25 -1.18
N GLN A 238 -12.78 7.09 -1.32
CA GLN A 238 -12.28 7.52 -2.60
C GLN A 238 -11.29 6.51 -3.20
N ILE A 239 -11.30 6.42 -4.53
CA ILE A 239 -10.33 5.67 -5.32
C ILE A 239 -9.65 6.67 -6.24
N LEU A 240 -8.40 6.98 -5.94
CA LEU A 240 -7.58 7.90 -6.72
C LEU A 240 -6.73 7.11 -7.72
N LEU A 241 -7.07 7.23 -9.01
CA LEU A 241 -6.22 6.73 -10.08
C LEU A 241 -4.99 7.64 -10.20
N VAL A 242 -3.81 7.04 -10.15
CA VAL A 242 -2.52 7.73 -10.35
C VAL A 242 -1.85 7.06 -11.55
N ASP A 243 -2.32 7.40 -12.73
CA ASP A 243 -2.09 6.67 -13.98
C ASP A 243 -1.71 7.55 -15.18
N GLY A 244 -1.58 8.86 -14.97
CA GLY A 244 -1.26 9.80 -16.04
C GLY A 244 -2.35 9.92 -17.12
N GLY A 245 -3.57 9.54 -16.80
CA GLY A 245 -4.73 9.55 -17.70
C GLY A 245 -4.87 8.28 -18.57
N LEU A 246 -4.09 7.24 -18.29
CA LEU A 246 -4.12 5.98 -19.08
C LEU A 246 -5.48 5.25 -18.97
N GLY A 247 -6.25 5.52 -17.94
CA GLY A 247 -7.56 4.92 -17.69
C GLY A 247 -8.76 5.67 -18.31
N LEU A 248 -8.53 6.82 -18.96
CA LEU A 248 -9.56 7.65 -19.60
C LEU A 248 -10.03 7.09 -20.94
#